data_f2691e6f569d738a623c8f33df8755b2
#
_entry.id   f2691e6f569d738a623c8f33df8755b2
#
_cell.length_a   1.000
_cell.length_b   1.000
_cell.length_c   1.000
_cell.angle_alpha   90.00
_cell.angle_beta   90.00
_cell.angle_gamma   90.00
#
_symmetry.space_group_name_H-M   'P 1'
#
loop_
_entity.id
_entity.type
_entity.pdbx_description
1 polymer ?
#
loop_
_entity_poly.entity_id
_entity_poly.type
_entity_poly.pdbx_seq_one_letter_code
_entity_poly.pdbx_strand_id
1 'polypeptide(L)'
;MNIYDIAEKCGVSIATVSRVLNNNPNVSAATRERILAVIEEEKYTPSALARSLGNGAAAPVATSAPSAAVAVLCPDLTDARNAAVVAALEAHLRQQGKAVLLRGCDHNGETAALNQLAGTAEAIVYVGPKNRPEEKDPIVATAATTPILLVDGYVNAPGVSCVRADVRSAVVELIQQILRRQRRRILLLVGGRTCACAEMVGGYEDAYAAAGLTVDPELVIAVENTPEQVNTCLKKRLISRVTFDAVLCTDSVLALSAQKALQRTGLNLPIIGLTDSLAARCSSPALTCADCDVEDLCAAVCSAVDALPTAVDVLIPTHLNERDTFRNA
;
A
#
# COMPACT_ATOMS: atom_id res chain seq x y z
N MET A 1 -1.14 38.00 1.16
CA MET A 1 -1.10 38.62 2.51
C MET A 1 -1.04 37.54 3.58
N ASN A 2 -0.32 37.76 4.65
CA ASN A 2 -0.14 36.80 5.74
C ASN A 2 -0.57 37.41 7.09
N ILE A 3 -0.57 36.63 8.17
CA ILE A 3 -1.03 37.06 9.51
C ILE A 3 -0.20 38.22 10.08
N TYR A 4 1.07 38.34 9.67
CA TYR A 4 1.97 39.42 10.09
C TYR A 4 1.52 40.76 9.50
N ASP A 5 1.12 40.75 8.22
CA ASP A 5 0.64 41.94 7.51
C ASP A 5 -0.68 42.44 8.11
N ILE A 6 -1.58 41.54 8.54
CA ILE A 6 -2.82 41.87 9.24
C ILE A 6 -2.52 42.52 10.61
N ALA A 7 -1.60 41.91 11.37
CA ALA A 7 -1.20 42.41 12.67
C ALA A 7 -0.63 43.83 12.59
N GLU A 8 0.23 44.09 11.60
CA GLU A 8 0.84 45.39 11.31
C GLU A 8 -0.21 46.41 10.92
N LYS A 9 -1.11 46.09 9.97
CA LYS A 9 -2.21 47.01 9.54
C LYS A 9 -3.18 47.36 10.68
N CYS A 10 -3.43 46.39 11.55
CA CYS A 10 -4.31 46.61 12.72
C CYS A 10 -3.57 47.23 13.91
N GLY A 11 -2.26 47.39 13.89
CA GLY A 11 -1.49 47.90 15.03
C GLY A 11 -1.58 47.03 16.28
N VAL A 12 -1.64 45.70 16.11
CA VAL A 12 -1.79 44.74 17.21
C VAL A 12 -0.76 43.62 17.08
N SER A 13 -0.58 42.86 18.16
CA SER A 13 0.29 41.68 18.08
C SER A 13 -0.35 40.55 17.28
N ILE A 14 0.48 39.69 16.67
CA ILE A 14 0.06 38.48 15.97
C ILE A 14 -0.80 37.60 16.87
N ALA A 15 -0.45 37.53 18.17
CA ALA A 15 -1.22 36.80 19.17
C ALA A 15 -2.66 37.35 19.33
N THR A 16 -2.84 38.67 19.16
CA THR A 16 -4.17 39.31 19.20
C THR A 16 -4.99 38.95 17.98
N VAL A 17 -4.39 38.98 16.77
CA VAL A 17 -5.03 38.54 15.54
C VAL A 17 -5.43 37.07 15.63
N SER A 18 -4.53 36.21 16.11
CA SER A 18 -4.78 34.78 16.32
C SER A 18 -5.95 34.56 17.29
N ARG A 19 -6.03 35.31 18.40
CA ARG A 19 -7.15 35.22 19.36
C ARG A 19 -8.49 35.60 18.72
N VAL A 20 -8.51 36.62 17.86
CA VAL A 20 -9.73 37.00 17.12
C VAL A 20 -10.15 35.91 16.15
N LEU A 21 -9.22 35.38 15.37
CA LEU A 21 -9.48 34.28 14.43
C LEU A 21 -10.00 33.01 15.13
N ASN A 22 -9.54 32.76 16.38
CA ASN A 22 -9.97 31.62 17.19
C ASN A 22 -11.16 31.95 18.11
N ASN A 23 -11.84 33.07 17.88
CA ASN A 23 -13.05 33.50 18.59
C ASN A 23 -12.87 33.61 20.12
N ASN A 24 -11.66 33.92 20.60
CA ASN A 24 -11.34 34.02 22.02
C ASN A 24 -12.06 35.24 22.65
N PRO A 25 -12.77 35.10 23.76
CA PRO A 25 -13.54 36.19 24.38
C PRO A 25 -12.66 37.29 24.99
N ASN A 26 -11.38 37.07 25.20
CA ASN A 26 -10.46 38.01 25.87
C ASN A 26 -9.90 39.10 24.91
N VAL A 27 -10.64 39.48 23.86
CA VAL A 27 -10.32 40.59 22.95
C VAL A 27 -11.48 41.55 22.95
N SER A 28 -11.20 42.86 23.11
CA SER A 28 -12.24 43.88 23.12
C SER A 28 -13.04 43.89 21.83
N ALA A 29 -14.35 44.23 21.91
CA ALA A 29 -15.23 44.27 20.74
C ALA A 29 -14.69 45.20 19.64
N ALA A 30 -14.22 46.39 19.99
CA ALA A 30 -13.63 47.36 19.07
C ALA A 30 -12.38 46.83 18.33
N THR A 31 -11.51 46.09 19.04
CA THR A 31 -10.33 45.47 18.43
C THR A 31 -10.71 44.31 17.52
N ARG A 32 -11.72 43.53 17.91
CA ARG A 32 -12.25 42.42 17.10
C ARG A 32 -12.84 42.92 15.80
N GLU A 33 -13.72 43.95 15.83
CA GLU A 33 -14.30 44.52 14.62
C GLU A 33 -13.24 45.06 13.67
N ARG A 34 -12.26 45.79 14.18
CA ARG A 34 -11.15 46.32 13.35
C ARG A 34 -10.37 45.23 12.64
N ILE A 35 -10.04 44.12 13.33
CA ILE A 35 -9.30 43.01 12.74
C ILE A 35 -10.16 42.28 11.70
N LEU A 36 -11.46 42.05 11.98
CA LEU A 36 -12.36 41.38 11.04
C LEU A 36 -12.57 42.22 9.77
N ALA A 37 -12.70 43.56 9.90
CA ALA A 37 -12.80 44.44 8.75
C ALA A 37 -11.58 44.36 7.82
N VAL A 38 -10.37 44.37 8.40
CA VAL A 38 -9.14 44.23 7.59
C VAL A 38 -9.03 42.84 6.95
N ILE A 39 -9.45 41.78 7.63
CA ILE A 39 -9.47 40.41 7.10
C ILE A 39 -10.42 40.32 5.89
N GLU A 40 -11.59 40.95 5.99
CA GLU A 40 -12.60 40.97 4.93
C GLU A 40 -12.17 41.82 3.73
N GLU A 41 -11.62 43.02 3.97
CA GLU A 41 -11.08 43.92 2.96
C GLU A 41 -9.98 43.28 2.13
N GLU A 42 -9.08 42.57 2.80
CA GLU A 42 -7.90 41.91 2.21
C GLU A 42 -8.17 40.50 1.72
N LYS A 43 -9.40 39.99 1.86
CA LYS A 43 -9.80 38.61 1.52
C LYS A 43 -8.83 37.56 2.11
N TYR A 44 -8.36 37.84 3.33
CA TYR A 44 -7.42 36.94 3.98
C TYR A 44 -8.10 35.68 4.49
N THR A 45 -7.68 34.53 3.96
CA THR A 45 -8.12 33.23 4.43
C THR A 45 -7.00 32.60 5.28
N PRO A 46 -7.20 32.40 6.59
CA PRO A 46 -6.21 31.75 7.44
C PRO A 46 -5.87 30.34 6.93
N SER A 47 -4.59 30.00 6.76
CA SER A 47 -4.22 28.66 6.37
C SER A 47 -4.63 27.64 7.44
N ALA A 48 -5.11 26.47 7.01
CA ALA A 48 -5.51 25.38 7.91
C ALA A 48 -4.36 24.97 8.85
N LEU A 49 -3.11 25.08 8.36
CA LEU A 49 -1.90 24.80 9.12
C LEU A 49 -1.66 25.79 10.28
N ALA A 50 -1.99 27.08 10.08
CA ALA A 50 -1.83 28.12 11.12
C ALA A 50 -2.84 27.94 12.27
N ARG A 51 -3.99 27.35 12.00
CA ARG A 51 -5.01 27.00 13.02
C ARG A 51 -4.62 25.81 13.89
N SER A 52 -3.94 24.82 13.34
CA SER A 52 -3.53 23.61 14.08
C SER A 52 -2.36 23.83 15.02
N LEU A 53 -1.51 24.83 14.78
CA LEU A 53 -0.33 25.12 15.62
C LEU A 53 -0.66 25.98 16.86
N GLY A 54 -1.85 26.57 16.94
CA GLY A 54 -2.25 27.47 18.04
C GLY A 54 -2.95 26.83 19.22
N ASN A 55 -3.45 25.62 19.11
CA ASN A 55 -4.21 24.95 20.15
C ASN A 55 -3.60 23.58 20.49
N GLY A 56 -2.90 23.48 21.59
CA GLY A 56 -2.42 22.23 22.19
C GLY A 56 -3.53 21.32 22.76
N ALA A 57 -4.74 21.39 22.21
CA ALA A 57 -5.82 20.46 22.47
C ALA A 57 -6.47 20.14 21.12
N ALA A 58 -6.64 18.85 20.85
CA ALA A 58 -7.36 18.37 19.69
C ALA A 58 -8.80 18.94 19.67
N ALA A 59 -8.97 20.10 19.06
CA ALA A 59 -10.30 20.57 18.67
C ALA A 59 -10.70 19.80 17.41
N PRO A 60 -11.96 19.35 17.29
CA PRO A 60 -12.43 18.79 16.05
C PRO A 60 -12.22 19.84 14.95
N VAL A 61 -11.46 19.51 13.94
CA VAL A 61 -11.31 20.31 12.74
C VAL A 61 -12.68 20.32 12.08
N ALA A 62 -13.49 21.37 12.33
CA ALA A 62 -14.60 21.68 11.49
C ALA A 62 -14.00 22.20 10.17
N THR A 63 -13.53 21.30 9.38
CA THR A 63 -13.25 21.54 7.99
C THR A 63 -14.58 21.58 7.27
N SER A 64 -14.90 22.71 6.67
CA SER A 64 -15.49 22.63 5.33
C SER A 64 -14.41 21.96 4.47
N ALA A 65 -14.23 20.64 4.62
CA ALA A 65 -13.51 19.85 3.69
C ALA A 65 -14.15 20.07 2.32
N PRO A 66 -13.39 20.24 1.24
CA PRO A 66 -13.98 20.07 -0.07
C PRO A 66 -14.69 18.71 -0.02
N SER A 67 -15.96 18.69 -0.40
CA SER A 67 -16.89 17.55 -0.26
C SER A 67 -16.53 16.39 -1.20
N ALA A 68 -15.26 16.06 -1.38
CA ALA A 68 -14.77 15.01 -2.26
C ALA A 68 -13.30 14.66 -2.00
N ALA A 69 -12.85 14.61 -0.75
CA ALA A 69 -11.50 14.14 -0.45
C ALA A 69 -11.48 12.61 -0.30
N VAL A 70 -10.62 11.94 -1.06
CA VAL A 70 -10.31 10.53 -0.90
C VAL A 70 -9.11 10.41 0.03
N ALA A 71 -9.26 9.67 1.13
CA ALA A 71 -8.15 9.38 2.02
C ALA A 71 -7.39 8.15 1.53
N VAL A 72 -6.08 8.25 1.37
CA VAL A 72 -5.19 7.14 1.07
C VAL A 72 -4.43 6.78 2.35
N LEU A 73 -4.74 5.63 2.92
CA LEU A 73 -4.07 5.10 4.11
C LEU A 73 -3.07 4.02 3.68
N CYS A 74 -1.79 4.23 3.98
CA CYS A 74 -0.73 3.28 3.68
C CYS A 74 0.11 3.02 4.93
N PRO A 75 0.05 1.81 5.53
CA PRO A 75 0.81 1.47 6.72
C PRO A 75 2.33 1.38 6.48
N ASP A 76 2.74 1.02 5.28
CA ASP A 76 4.15 0.90 4.94
C ASP A 76 4.48 1.61 3.62
N LEU A 77 4.90 2.86 3.75
CA LEU A 77 5.40 3.67 2.62
C LEU A 77 6.87 3.37 2.28
N THR A 78 7.56 2.54 3.06
CA THR A 78 8.94 2.12 2.75
C THR A 78 8.96 0.97 1.75
N ASP A 79 7.87 0.25 1.61
CA ASP A 79 7.69 -0.74 0.55
C ASP A 79 7.60 -0.04 -0.82
N ALA A 80 8.47 -0.44 -1.74
CA ALA A 80 8.61 0.22 -3.04
C ALA A 80 7.35 0.10 -3.91
N ARG A 81 6.59 -1.02 -3.79
CA ARG A 81 5.33 -1.21 -4.51
C ARG A 81 4.24 -0.31 -3.94
N ASN A 82 4.07 -0.31 -2.62
CA ASN A 82 3.10 0.55 -1.97
C ASN A 82 3.35 2.02 -2.31
N ALA A 83 4.60 2.46 -2.27
CA ALA A 83 4.98 3.82 -2.63
C ALA A 83 4.65 4.15 -4.09
N ALA A 84 4.91 3.23 -5.04
CA ALA A 84 4.59 3.40 -6.45
C ALA A 84 3.07 3.48 -6.67
N VAL A 85 2.30 2.60 -6.03
CA VAL A 85 0.83 2.60 -6.11
C VAL A 85 0.25 3.90 -5.53
N VAL A 86 0.73 4.35 -4.36
CA VAL A 86 0.27 5.61 -3.74
C VAL A 86 0.55 6.81 -4.64
N ALA A 87 1.74 6.88 -5.26
CA ALA A 87 2.10 7.98 -6.15
C ALA A 87 1.25 8.00 -7.43
N ALA A 88 1.03 6.83 -8.06
CA ALA A 88 0.19 6.72 -9.25
C ALA A 88 -1.28 7.02 -8.93
N LEU A 89 -1.80 6.50 -7.82
CA LEU A 89 -3.17 6.73 -7.37
C LEU A 89 -3.42 8.22 -7.07
N GLU A 90 -2.48 8.90 -6.40
CA GLU A 90 -2.59 10.36 -6.18
C GLU A 90 -2.70 11.11 -7.51
N ALA A 91 -1.85 10.76 -8.47
CA ALA A 91 -1.86 11.42 -9.78
C ALA A 91 -3.20 11.20 -10.53
N HIS A 92 -3.76 9.99 -10.51
CA HIS A 92 -5.04 9.66 -11.13
C HIS A 92 -6.21 10.39 -10.44
N LEU A 93 -6.31 10.35 -9.12
CA LEU A 93 -7.38 11.01 -8.38
C LEU A 93 -7.33 12.52 -8.54
N ARG A 94 -6.14 13.11 -8.56
CA ARG A 94 -5.93 14.54 -8.81
C ARG A 94 -6.35 14.94 -10.24
N GLN A 95 -6.08 14.11 -11.25
CA GLN A 95 -6.54 14.35 -12.62
C GLN A 95 -8.08 14.33 -12.71
N GLN A 96 -8.76 13.55 -11.88
CA GLN A 96 -10.21 13.54 -11.74
C GLN A 96 -10.77 14.71 -10.89
N GLY A 97 -9.91 15.61 -10.42
CA GLY A 97 -10.30 16.75 -9.58
C GLY A 97 -10.60 16.39 -8.12
N LYS A 98 -10.27 15.17 -7.68
CA LYS A 98 -10.44 14.73 -6.29
C LYS A 98 -9.26 15.19 -5.43
N ALA A 99 -9.54 15.71 -4.25
CA ALA A 99 -8.52 15.99 -3.25
C ALA A 99 -8.06 14.67 -2.61
N VAL A 100 -6.75 14.52 -2.41
CA VAL A 100 -6.16 13.32 -1.79
C VAL A 100 -5.58 13.67 -0.42
N LEU A 101 -5.97 12.91 0.60
CA LEU A 101 -5.41 12.99 1.94
C LEU A 101 -4.54 11.75 2.20
N LEU A 102 -3.23 11.88 2.08
CA LEU A 102 -2.32 10.77 2.38
C LEU A 102 -2.07 10.65 3.89
N ARG A 103 -2.27 9.45 4.43
CA ARG A 103 -1.99 9.10 5.82
C ARG A 103 -1.10 7.87 5.90
N GLY A 104 0.10 8.02 6.47
CA GLY A 104 0.92 6.90 6.91
C GLY A 104 0.57 6.51 8.36
N CYS A 105 0.75 5.25 8.71
CA CYS A 105 0.69 4.76 10.08
C CYS A 105 1.64 3.55 10.23
N ASP A 106 1.91 3.17 11.46
CA ASP A 106 2.47 1.86 11.77
C ASP A 106 1.33 0.86 12.07
N HIS A 107 1.66 -0.41 12.24
CA HIS A 107 0.67 -1.45 12.56
C HIS A 107 -0.13 -1.17 13.84
N ASN A 108 0.46 -0.50 14.83
CA ASN A 108 -0.21 -0.15 16.08
C ASN A 108 -1.11 1.08 15.93
N GLY A 109 -0.80 1.97 14.99
CA GLY A 109 -1.53 3.20 14.70
C GLY A 109 -2.70 3.03 13.73
N GLU A 110 -2.88 1.87 13.10
CA GLU A 110 -3.88 1.63 12.06
C GLU A 110 -5.31 1.96 12.52
N THR A 111 -5.73 1.42 13.66
CA THR A 111 -7.07 1.68 14.20
C THR A 111 -7.30 3.16 14.49
N ALA A 112 -6.30 3.84 15.04
CA ALA A 112 -6.39 5.28 15.31
C ALA A 112 -6.45 6.08 14.01
N ALA A 113 -5.70 5.70 12.98
CA ALA A 113 -5.73 6.33 11.67
C ALA A 113 -7.08 6.16 10.98
N LEU A 114 -7.64 4.94 10.97
CA LEU A 114 -8.97 4.66 10.43
C LEU A 114 -10.06 5.47 11.14
N ASN A 115 -10.04 5.51 12.49
CA ASN A 115 -11.00 6.28 13.27
C ASN A 115 -10.91 7.79 13.00
N GLN A 116 -9.73 8.33 12.70
CA GLN A 116 -9.54 9.75 12.34
C GLN A 116 -10.05 10.05 10.94
N LEU A 117 -9.99 9.10 10.02
CA LEU A 117 -10.45 9.26 8.63
C LEU A 117 -11.94 8.99 8.48
N ALA A 118 -12.52 8.18 9.37
CA ALA A 118 -13.94 7.86 9.36
C ALA A 118 -14.81 9.13 9.45
N GLY A 119 -15.76 9.28 8.52
CA GLY A 119 -16.65 10.43 8.42
C GLY A 119 -16.00 11.75 7.99
N THR A 120 -14.69 11.77 7.72
CA THR A 120 -13.96 12.96 7.23
C THR A 120 -13.60 12.90 5.75
N ALA A 121 -13.56 11.71 5.18
CA ALA A 121 -13.31 11.47 3.77
C ALA A 121 -14.53 10.87 3.07
N GLU A 122 -14.65 11.07 1.76
CA GLU A 122 -15.65 10.43 0.92
C GLU A 122 -15.46 8.91 0.88
N ALA A 123 -14.21 8.48 0.82
CA ALA A 123 -13.78 7.10 0.84
C ALA A 123 -12.39 6.97 1.43
N ILE A 124 -12.06 5.79 1.94
CA ILE A 124 -10.71 5.43 2.38
C ILE A 124 -10.16 4.36 1.43
N VAL A 125 -9.07 4.66 0.74
CA VAL A 125 -8.30 3.69 -0.03
C VAL A 125 -7.13 3.23 0.83
N TYR A 126 -7.17 1.97 1.24
CA TYR A 126 -6.12 1.34 2.04
C TYR A 126 -5.14 0.63 1.11
N VAL A 127 -3.89 1.10 1.05
CA VAL A 127 -2.85 0.54 0.19
C VAL A 127 -1.91 -0.32 1.00
N GLY A 128 -1.91 -1.61 0.72
CA GLY A 128 -1.02 -2.58 1.33
C GLY A 128 -1.68 -3.90 1.68
N PRO A 129 -0.86 -4.92 1.97
CA PRO A 129 -1.36 -6.25 2.24
C PRO A 129 -2.15 -6.26 3.56
N LYS A 130 -3.43 -6.53 3.47
CA LYS A 130 -4.29 -6.77 4.62
C LYS A 130 -4.78 -8.22 4.60
N ASN A 131 -4.61 -8.88 5.71
CA ASN A 131 -5.03 -10.27 5.87
C ASN A 131 -6.01 -10.39 7.00
N ARG A 132 -7.11 -10.98 6.71
CA ARG A 132 -8.15 -11.54 7.53
C ARG A 132 -9.39 -10.68 7.74
N PRO A 133 -10.54 -11.29 7.48
CA PRO A 133 -11.78 -10.85 8.06
C PRO A 133 -11.84 -11.41 9.49
N GLU A 134 -11.35 -10.69 10.48
CA GLU A 134 -11.80 -10.91 11.85
C GLU A 134 -13.00 -9.98 12.06
N GLU A 135 -14.05 -10.48 12.72
CA GLU A 135 -15.23 -9.66 13.05
C GLU A 135 -14.88 -8.37 13.81
N LYS A 136 -13.69 -8.30 14.36
CA LYS A 136 -13.13 -7.15 15.09
C LYS A 136 -12.11 -6.34 14.28
N ASP A 137 -11.96 -6.60 12.97
CA ASP A 137 -11.02 -5.80 12.16
C ASP A 137 -11.51 -4.35 12.10
N PRO A 138 -10.65 -3.37 12.40
CA PRO A 138 -11.01 -1.96 12.36
C PRO A 138 -11.49 -1.50 10.97
N ILE A 139 -11.07 -2.17 9.89
CA ILE A 139 -11.57 -1.93 8.53
C ILE A 139 -13.07 -2.20 8.45
N VAL A 140 -13.53 -3.34 8.97
CA VAL A 140 -14.94 -3.72 8.95
C VAL A 140 -15.78 -2.73 9.76
N ALA A 141 -15.30 -2.34 10.94
CA ALA A 141 -15.97 -1.35 11.77
C ALA A 141 -16.06 0.03 11.09
N THR A 142 -15.00 0.45 10.41
CA THR A 142 -14.95 1.73 9.69
C THR A 142 -15.82 1.71 8.44
N ALA A 143 -15.88 0.60 7.72
CA ALA A 143 -16.68 0.43 6.51
C ALA A 143 -18.18 0.62 6.75
N ALA A 144 -18.65 0.47 7.99
CA ALA A 144 -20.04 0.75 8.37
C ALA A 144 -20.42 2.25 8.24
N THR A 145 -19.45 3.16 8.27
CA THR A 145 -19.68 4.62 8.23
C THR A 145 -19.01 5.32 7.06
N THR A 146 -17.90 4.78 6.57
CA THR A 146 -17.13 5.36 5.45
C THR A 146 -16.71 4.22 4.53
N PRO A 147 -17.04 4.27 3.22
CA PRO A 147 -16.64 3.24 2.28
C PRO A 147 -15.13 3.03 2.28
N ILE A 148 -14.70 1.76 2.29
CA ILE A 148 -13.29 1.39 2.25
C ILE A 148 -13.01 0.55 1.01
N LEU A 149 -11.90 0.87 0.35
CA LEU A 149 -11.34 0.11 -0.76
C LEU A 149 -9.95 -0.36 -0.41
N LEU A 150 -9.73 -1.67 -0.45
CA LEU A 150 -8.42 -2.29 -0.23
C LEU A 150 -7.69 -2.47 -1.55
N VAL A 151 -6.43 -2.08 -1.59
CA VAL A 151 -5.52 -2.32 -2.71
C VAL A 151 -4.47 -3.35 -2.28
N ASP A 152 -4.35 -4.44 -3.04
CA ASP A 152 -3.51 -5.59 -2.73
C ASP A 152 -3.85 -6.28 -1.40
N GLY A 153 -5.02 -5.99 -0.83
CA GLY A 153 -5.59 -6.62 0.34
C GLY A 153 -6.94 -7.26 0.04
N TYR A 154 -7.38 -8.15 0.92
CA TYR A 154 -8.69 -8.79 0.81
C TYR A 154 -9.37 -8.94 2.17
N VAL A 155 -10.58 -8.40 2.28
CA VAL A 155 -11.48 -8.59 3.41
C VAL A 155 -12.88 -8.81 2.87
N ASN A 156 -13.44 -9.98 3.11
CA ASN A 156 -14.83 -10.28 2.72
C ASN A 156 -15.80 -9.74 3.77
N ALA A 157 -16.18 -8.48 3.63
CA ALA A 157 -17.15 -7.83 4.52
C ALA A 157 -18.04 -6.84 3.76
N PRO A 158 -19.29 -6.61 4.20
CA PRO A 158 -20.15 -5.60 3.62
C PRO A 158 -19.52 -4.21 3.65
N GLY A 159 -19.63 -3.47 2.54
CA GLY A 159 -19.09 -2.10 2.41
C GLY A 159 -17.57 -2.02 2.19
N VAL A 160 -16.88 -3.17 2.07
CA VAL A 160 -15.46 -3.23 1.73
C VAL A 160 -15.31 -3.65 0.27
N SER A 161 -14.64 -2.81 -0.54
CA SER A 161 -14.23 -3.13 -1.90
C SER A 161 -12.79 -3.62 -1.92
N CYS A 162 -12.44 -4.49 -2.88
CA CYS A 162 -11.09 -5.00 -3.05
C CYS A 162 -10.66 -4.87 -4.51
N VAL A 163 -9.46 -4.34 -4.75
CA VAL A 163 -8.80 -4.33 -6.05
C VAL A 163 -7.39 -4.88 -5.86
N ARG A 164 -7.07 -6.00 -6.51
CA ARG A 164 -5.83 -6.71 -6.24
C ARG A 164 -5.31 -7.46 -7.47
N ALA A 165 -4.03 -7.76 -7.49
CA ALA A 165 -3.42 -8.60 -8.52
C ALA A 165 -4.00 -10.03 -8.49
N ASP A 166 -4.23 -10.63 -9.66
CA ASP A 166 -4.56 -12.07 -9.79
C ASP A 166 -3.29 -12.92 -9.67
N VAL A 167 -2.82 -13.05 -8.42
CA VAL A 167 -1.59 -13.79 -8.10
C VAL A 167 -1.77 -15.27 -8.34
N ARG A 168 -2.94 -15.84 -8.02
CA ARG A 168 -3.19 -17.28 -8.11
C ARG A 168 -3.06 -17.79 -9.54
N SER A 169 -3.77 -17.17 -10.47
CA SER A 169 -3.70 -17.53 -11.89
C SER A 169 -2.31 -17.34 -12.47
N ALA A 170 -1.63 -16.25 -12.14
CA ALA A 170 -0.27 -15.99 -12.59
C ALA A 170 0.72 -17.05 -12.10
N VAL A 171 0.60 -17.48 -10.84
CA VAL A 171 1.47 -18.54 -10.27
C VAL A 171 1.20 -19.89 -10.94
N VAL A 172 -0.06 -20.23 -11.23
CA VAL A 172 -0.40 -21.44 -11.98
C VAL A 172 0.29 -21.45 -13.36
N GLU A 173 0.14 -20.36 -14.12
CA GLU A 173 0.77 -20.24 -15.44
C GLU A 173 2.30 -20.31 -15.37
N LEU A 174 2.89 -19.60 -14.41
CA LEU A 174 4.34 -19.56 -14.20
C LEU A 174 4.89 -20.94 -13.87
N ILE A 175 4.27 -21.68 -12.96
CA ILE A 175 4.71 -23.03 -12.60
C ILE A 175 4.56 -23.97 -13.76
N GLN A 176 3.49 -23.88 -14.55
CA GLN A 176 3.37 -24.67 -15.79
C GLN A 176 4.51 -24.38 -16.78
N GLN A 177 4.96 -23.13 -16.91
CA GLN A 177 6.12 -22.79 -17.73
C GLN A 177 7.42 -23.40 -17.17
N ILE A 178 7.62 -23.37 -15.85
CA ILE A 178 8.78 -23.98 -15.19
C ILE A 178 8.77 -25.51 -15.40
N LEU A 179 7.61 -26.16 -15.23
CA LEU A 179 7.44 -27.60 -15.42
C LEU A 179 7.69 -28.04 -16.89
N ARG A 180 7.28 -27.23 -17.88
CA ARG A 180 7.60 -27.47 -19.31
C ARG A 180 9.10 -27.47 -19.59
N ARG A 181 9.89 -26.72 -18.80
CA ARG A 181 11.36 -26.72 -18.87
C ARG A 181 11.99 -27.88 -18.07
N GLN A 182 11.19 -28.91 -17.71
CA GLN A 182 11.61 -30.10 -16.97
C GLN A 182 12.11 -29.81 -15.54
N ARG A 183 11.75 -28.67 -14.96
CA ARG A 183 12.03 -28.32 -13.57
C ARG A 183 10.83 -28.73 -12.71
N ARG A 184 11.03 -29.64 -11.75
CA ARG A 184 9.92 -30.26 -11.00
C ARG A 184 10.02 -30.04 -9.49
N ARG A 185 11.12 -29.52 -9.00
CA ARG A 185 11.38 -29.30 -7.58
C ARG A 185 11.51 -27.81 -7.30
N ILE A 186 10.40 -27.10 -7.34
CA ILE A 186 10.37 -25.64 -7.20
C ILE A 186 10.34 -25.30 -5.72
N LEU A 187 11.38 -24.63 -5.21
CA LEU A 187 11.41 -24.10 -3.87
C LEU A 187 10.56 -22.82 -3.79
N LEU A 188 9.52 -22.83 -2.97
CA LEU A 188 8.66 -21.69 -2.71
C LEU A 188 9.05 -21.01 -1.40
N LEU A 189 9.53 -19.77 -1.47
CA LEU A 189 9.82 -18.92 -0.32
C LEU A 189 8.67 -17.96 -0.06
N VAL A 190 8.01 -18.08 1.09
CA VAL A 190 6.82 -17.33 1.47
C VAL A 190 7.20 -16.31 2.54
N GLY A 191 7.23 -15.03 2.18
CA GLY A 191 7.54 -13.91 3.05
C GLY A 191 6.28 -13.31 3.65
N GLY A 192 5.98 -13.64 4.91
CA GLY A 192 4.83 -13.09 5.59
C GLY A 192 3.55 -13.93 5.45
N ARG A 193 2.42 -13.35 5.86
CA ARG A 193 1.10 -14.01 5.92
C ARG A 193 0.04 -13.14 5.24
N THR A 194 0.32 -12.69 4.02
CA THR A 194 -0.55 -11.80 3.26
C THR A 194 -1.55 -12.58 2.40
N CYS A 195 -2.61 -11.93 1.95
CA CYS A 195 -3.55 -12.50 0.99
C CYS A 195 -2.79 -12.99 -0.26
N ALA A 196 -1.89 -12.17 -0.81
CA ALA A 196 -1.05 -12.54 -1.94
C ALA A 196 -0.20 -13.79 -1.66
N CYS A 197 0.34 -13.94 -0.44
CA CYS A 197 1.07 -15.14 -0.04
C CYS A 197 0.17 -16.40 -0.04
N ALA A 198 -1.06 -16.29 0.47
CA ALA A 198 -2.01 -17.40 0.47
C ALA A 198 -2.43 -17.78 -0.96
N GLU A 199 -2.69 -16.79 -1.82
CA GLU A 199 -3.02 -17.02 -3.24
C GLU A 199 -1.84 -17.65 -3.99
N MET A 200 -0.61 -17.26 -3.67
CA MET A 200 0.58 -17.87 -4.26
C MET A 200 0.76 -19.33 -3.86
N VAL A 201 0.57 -19.67 -2.58
CA VAL A 201 0.61 -21.05 -2.12
C VAL A 201 -0.50 -21.86 -2.77
N GLY A 202 -1.73 -21.33 -2.82
CA GLY A 202 -2.86 -21.99 -3.49
C GLY A 202 -2.60 -22.21 -4.99
N GLY A 203 -2.06 -21.22 -5.71
CA GLY A 203 -1.69 -21.37 -7.12
C GLY A 203 -0.56 -22.39 -7.34
N TYR A 204 0.39 -22.47 -6.41
CA TYR A 204 1.44 -23.47 -6.43
C TYR A 204 0.87 -24.89 -6.29
N GLU A 205 -0.04 -25.09 -5.32
CA GLU A 205 -0.71 -26.38 -5.10
C GLU A 205 -1.57 -26.77 -6.30
N ASP A 206 -2.37 -25.85 -6.85
CA ASP A 206 -3.20 -26.05 -8.02
C ASP A 206 -2.40 -26.48 -9.25
N ALA A 207 -1.25 -25.80 -9.50
CA ALA A 207 -0.40 -26.12 -10.62
C ALA A 207 0.23 -27.51 -10.52
N TYR A 208 0.67 -27.91 -9.33
CA TYR A 208 1.19 -29.25 -9.09
C TYR A 208 0.11 -30.31 -9.24
N ALA A 209 -1.08 -30.09 -8.69
CA ALA A 209 -2.23 -30.99 -8.83
C ALA A 209 -2.63 -31.15 -10.31
N ALA A 210 -2.69 -30.05 -11.08
CA ALA A 210 -2.99 -30.09 -12.50
C ALA A 210 -1.94 -30.85 -13.32
N ALA A 211 -0.68 -30.86 -12.88
CA ALA A 211 0.40 -31.63 -13.49
C ALA A 211 0.47 -33.11 -13.03
N GLY A 212 -0.41 -33.53 -12.13
CA GLY A 212 -0.38 -34.87 -11.52
C GLY A 212 0.82 -35.08 -10.60
N LEU A 213 1.38 -34.00 -10.05
CA LEU A 213 2.50 -34.01 -9.11
C LEU A 213 2.05 -33.75 -7.68
N THR A 214 2.77 -34.29 -6.72
CA THR A 214 2.54 -34.01 -5.31
C THR A 214 3.49 -32.92 -4.83
N VAL A 215 2.96 -31.96 -4.07
CA VAL A 215 3.77 -30.94 -3.42
C VAL A 215 4.63 -31.59 -2.33
N ASP A 216 5.95 -31.32 -2.38
CA ASP A 216 6.87 -31.69 -1.31
C ASP A 216 6.84 -30.60 -0.23
N PRO A 217 6.35 -30.88 1.00
CA PRO A 217 6.25 -29.87 2.04
C PRO A 217 7.60 -29.24 2.42
N GLU A 218 8.71 -29.91 2.17
CA GLU A 218 10.03 -29.36 2.41
C GLU A 218 10.42 -28.24 1.43
N LEU A 219 9.70 -28.11 0.32
CA LEU A 219 9.92 -27.08 -0.68
C LEU A 219 9.02 -25.82 -0.49
N VAL A 220 8.10 -25.82 0.48
CA VAL A 220 7.28 -24.65 0.80
C VAL A 220 7.71 -24.10 2.16
N ILE A 221 8.35 -22.95 2.17
CA ILE A 221 9.02 -22.44 3.37
C ILE A 221 8.56 -21.02 3.68
N ALA A 222 7.97 -20.85 4.85
CA ALA A 222 7.75 -19.53 5.43
C ALA A 222 9.09 -18.97 5.94
N VAL A 223 9.42 -17.77 5.53
CA VAL A 223 10.65 -17.06 5.90
C VAL A 223 10.34 -15.59 6.17
N GLU A 224 11.03 -14.99 7.15
CA GLU A 224 10.93 -13.53 7.32
C GLU A 224 11.53 -12.82 6.10
N ASN A 225 10.91 -11.72 5.71
CA ASN A 225 11.31 -10.94 4.52
C ASN A 225 12.59 -10.12 4.80
N THR A 226 13.67 -10.83 5.15
CA THR A 226 15.00 -10.26 5.37
C THR A 226 16.08 -11.06 4.62
N PRO A 227 17.12 -10.39 4.09
CA PRO A 227 18.22 -11.07 3.40
C PRO A 227 18.92 -12.13 4.26
N GLU A 228 19.03 -11.89 5.57
CA GLU A 228 19.69 -12.77 6.54
C GLU A 228 18.92 -14.07 6.71
N GLN A 229 17.59 -14.00 6.83
CA GLN A 229 16.73 -15.17 6.99
C GLN A 229 16.69 -16.00 5.73
N VAL A 230 16.60 -15.39 4.55
CA VAL A 230 16.66 -16.09 3.26
C VAL A 230 18.00 -16.82 3.10
N ASN A 231 19.13 -16.14 3.39
CA ASN A 231 20.45 -16.74 3.29
C ASN A 231 20.61 -17.93 4.27
N THR A 232 20.10 -17.80 5.50
CA THR A 232 20.13 -18.87 6.51
C THR A 232 19.28 -20.06 6.05
N CYS A 233 18.09 -19.81 5.54
CA CYS A 233 17.18 -20.82 5.02
C CYS A 233 17.82 -21.61 3.87
N LEU A 234 18.35 -20.93 2.86
CA LEU A 234 18.98 -21.56 1.69
C LEU A 234 20.21 -22.35 2.08
N LYS A 235 21.09 -21.82 2.94
CA LYS A 235 22.25 -22.56 3.46
C LYS A 235 21.84 -23.85 4.16
N LYS A 236 20.81 -23.80 5.02
CA LYS A 236 20.29 -24.98 5.71
C LYS A 236 19.81 -26.05 4.72
N ARG A 237 19.08 -25.64 3.65
CA ARG A 237 18.60 -26.57 2.61
C ARG A 237 19.72 -27.19 1.82
N LEU A 238 20.72 -26.43 1.42
CA LEU A 238 21.91 -26.94 0.71
C LEU A 238 22.71 -27.93 1.55
N ILE A 239 22.88 -27.65 2.86
CA ILE A 239 23.56 -28.55 3.78
C ILE A 239 22.77 -29.85 3.98
N SER A 240 21.44 -29.76 4.12
CA SER A 240 20.54 -30.91 4.30
C SER A 240 20.34 -31.72 3.00
N ARG A 241 21.00 -31.33 1.90
CA ARG A 241 20.87 -31.95 0.57
C ARG A 241 19.43 -32.00 0.03
N VAL A 242 18.57 -31.10 0.45
CA VAL A 242 17.27 -30.91 -0.18
C VAL A 242 17.52 -30.34 -1.57
N THR A 243 17.17 -31.11 -2.58
CA THR A 243 17.36 -30.69 -3.96
C THR A 243 16.18 -29.85 -4.43
N PHE A 244 16.46 -28.76 -5.12
CA PHE A 244 15.47 -27.94 -5.85
C PHE A 244 16.11 -27.46 -7.15
N ASP A 245 15.28 -27.20 -8.15
CA ASP A 245 15.71 -26.88 -9.50
C ASP A 245 15.15 -25.51 -10.01
N ALA A 246 14.35 -24.85 -9.19
CA ALA A 246 13.90 -23.48 -9.36
C ALA A 246 13.54 -22.86 -7.99
N VAL A 247 13.52 -21.53 -7.91
CA VAL A 247 13.09 -20.78 -6.71
C VAL A 247 12.02 -19.78 -7.09
N LEU A 248 10.90 -19.80 -6.38
CA LEU A 248 9.80 -18.89 -6.50
C LEU A 248 9.62 -18.14 -5.17
N CYS A 249 9.48 -16.82 -5.21
CA CYS A 249 9.43 -15.97 -4.02
C CYS A 249 8.20 -15.08 -4.04
N THR A 250 7.59 -14.84 -2.88
CA THR A 250 6.39 -14.00 -2.75
C THR A 250 6.63 -12.52 -3.04
N ASP A 251 7.90 -12.09 -3.10
CA ASP A 251 8.24 -10.71 -3.46
C ASP A 251 9.67 -10.61 -4.03
N SER A 252 10.00 -9.44 -4.57
CA SER A 252 11.31 -9.18 -5.18
C SER A 252 12.46 -9.10 -4.18
N VAL A 253 12.21 -8.75 -2.92
CA VAL A 253 13.27 -8.68 -1.88
C VAL A 253 13.75 -10.08 -1.53
N LEU A 254 12.82 -11.03 -1.33
CA LEU A 254 13.16 -12.44 -1.13
C LEU A 254 13.89 -13.02 -2.33
N ALA A 255 13.41 -12.71 -3.56
CA ALA A 255 14.01 -13.23 -4.77
C ALA A 255 15.43 -12.69 -5.00
N LEU A 256 15.67 -11.40 -4.78
CA LEU A 256 17.01 -10.79 -4.84
C LEU A 256 17.94 -11.36 -3.75
N SER A 257 17.39 -11.61 -2.57
CA SER A 257 18.15 -12.25 -1.47
C SER A 257 18.53 -13.69 -1.80
N ALA A 258 17.61 -14.44 -2.40
CA ALA A 258 17.86 -15.80 -2.88
C ALA A 258 18.90 -15.80 -4.00
N GLN A 259 18.78 -14.90 -4.97
CA GLN A 259 19.75 -14.71 -6.06
C GLN A 259 21.16 -14.48 -5.51
N LYS A 260 21.30 -13.51 -4.60
CA LYS A 260 22.59 -13.19 -3.96
C LYS A 260 23.18 -14.39 -3.18
N ALA A 261 22.32 -15.16 -2.51
CA ALA A 261 22.77 -16.33 -1.75
C ALA A 261 23.23 -17.46 -2.68
N LEU A 262 22.50 -17.74 -3.77
CA LEU A 262 22.80 -18.82 -4.72
C LEU A 262 23.99 -18.49 -5.61
N GLN A 263 24.19 -17.25 -6.03
CA GLN A 263 25.39 -16.83 -6.79
C GLN A 263 26.69 -17.21 -6.07
N ARG A 264 26.72 -17.18 -4.75
CA ARG A 264 27.89 -17.56 -3.95
C ARG A 264 28.18 -19.06 -3.96
N THR A 265 27.23 -19.87 -4.37
CA THR A 265 27.35 -21.32 -4.45
C THR A 265 27.71 -21.83 -5.85
N GLY A 266 27.69 -20.96 -6.84
CA GLY A 266 27.87 -21.32 -8.26
C GLY A 266 26.65 -22.01 -8.88
N LEU A 267 25.52 -22.09 -8.18
CA LEU A 267 24.28 -22.67 -8.70
C LEU A 267 23.56 -21.63 -9.58
N ASN A 268 23.32 -22.02 -10.82
CA ASN A 268 22.51 -21.22 -11.76
C ASN A 268 21.11 -21.86 -11.88
N LEU A 269 20.16 -21.35 -11.11
CA LEU A 269 18.78 -21.82 -11.08
C LEU A 269 17.82 -20.69 -11.47
N PRO A 270 16.69 -21.02 -12.10
CA PRO A 270 15.61 -20.06 -12.28
C PRO A 270 15.18 -19.45 -10.95
N ILE A 271 15.15 -18.12 -10.86
CA ILE A 271 14.68 -17.40 -9.68
C ILE A 271 13.63 -16.39 -10.15
N ILE A 272 12.43 -16.48 -9.58
CA ILE A 272 11.31 -15.63 -9.93
C ILE A 272 10.74 -15.01 -8.65
N GLY A 273 10.46 -13.69 -8.69
CA GLY A 273 9.75 -12.99 -7.63
C GLY A 273 8.37 -12.55 -8.08
N LEU A 274 7.44 -12.37 -7.16
CA LEU A 274 6.31 -11.47 -7.37
C LEU A 274 6.79 -10.04 -7.11
N THR A 275 6.10 -9.06 -7.67
CA THR A 275 6.42 -7.62 -7.59
C THR A 275 7.63 -7.20 -8.43
N ASP A 276 7.38 -6.41 -9.46
CA ASP A 276 8.41 -5.92 -10.39
C ASP A 276 9.03 -4.59 -9.94
N SER A 277 9.88 -4.64 -8.91
CA SER A 277 10.55 -3.46 -8.39
C SER A 277 11.69 -2.96 -9.30
N LEU A 278 12.05 -1.68 -9.15
CA LEU A 278 13.23 -1.11 -9.82
C LEU A 278 14.50 -1.89 -9.49
N ALA A 279 14.66 -2.34 -8.24
CA ALA A 279 15.80 -3.15 -7.81
C ALA A 279 15.87 -4.49 -8.55
N ALA A 280 14.72 -5.14 -8.80
CA ALA A 280 14.63 -6.36 -9.57
C ALA A 280 15.08 -6.16 -11.03
N ARG A 281 14.65 -5.05 -11.63
CA ARG A 281 15.02 -4.68 -13.02
C ARG A 281 16.49 -4.34 -13.19
N CYS A 282 17.09 -3.69 -12.17
CA CYS A 282 18.49 -3.26 -12.17
C CYS A 282 19.45 -4.29 -11.58
N SER A 283 18.99 -5.45 -11.10
CA SER A 283 19.86 -6.51 -10.58
C SER A 283 20.68 -7.15 -11.71
N SER A 284 21.80 -7.81 -11.34
CA SER A 284 22.63 -8.54 -12.30
C SER A 284 22.91 -9.96 -11.79
N PRO A 285 22.40 -10.99 -12.50
CA PRO A 285 21.47 -10.95 -13.64
C PRO A 285 20.12 -10.30 -13.27
N ALA A 286 19.42 -9.72 -14.27
CA ALA A 286 18.16 -9.06 -14.06
C ALA A 286 17.08 -10.08 -13.63
N LEU A 287 16.35 -9.74 -12.53
CA LEU A 287 15.39 -10.65 -11.92
C LEU A 287 14.09 -10.71 -12.73
N THR A 288 13.65 -11.93 -13.04
CA THR A 288 12.31 -12.20 -13.59
C THR A 288 11.27 -12.00 -12.50
N CYS A 289 10.23 -11.24 -12.80
CA CYS A 289 9.14 -10.99 -11.88
C CYS A 289 7.77 -11.16 -12.55
N ALA A 290 6.78 -11.59 -11.75
CA ALA A 290 5.38 -11.52 -12.13
C ALA A 290 4.70 -10.40 -11.34
N ASP A 291 4.03 -9.48 -12.04
CA ASP A 291 3.31 -8.34 -11.43
C ASP A 291 2.16 -7.87 -12.33
N CYS A 292 1.18 -7.21 -11.75
CA CYS A 292 0.20 -6.47 -12.52
C CYS A 292 0.73 -5.07 -12.84
N ASP A 293 0.19 -4.46 -13.89
CA ASP A 293 0.50 -3.08 -14.22
C ASP A 293 -0.08 -2.14 -13.16
N VAL A 294 0.73 -1.21 -12.66
CA VAL A 294 0.32 -0.24 -11.62
C VAL A 294 -0.72 0.73 -12.18
N GLU A 295 -0.65 1.07 -13.46
CA GLU A 295 -1.61 1.95 -14.12
C GLU A 295 -2.98 1.28 -14.20
N ASP A 296 -3.05 -0.01 -14.60
CA ASP A 296 -4.28 -0.80 -14.65
C ASP A 296 -4.88 -0.96 -13.25
N LEU A 297 -4.04 -1.23 -12.25
CA LEU A 297 -4.44 -1.31 -10.85
C LEU A 297 -5.07 0.02 -10.39
N CYS A 298 -4.40 1.15 -10.63
CA CYS A 298 -4.89 2.47 -10.23
C CYS A 298 -6.16 2.88 -10.98
N ALA A 299 -6.27 2.58 -12.27
CA ALA A 299 -7.48 2.83 -13.05
C ALA A 299 -8.69 2.05 -12.48
N ALA A 300 -8.49 0.78 -12.10
CA ALA A 300 -9.53 -0.02 -11.46
C ALA A 300 -9.88 0.52 -10.06
N VAL A 301 -8.90 0.97 -9.28
CA VAL A 301 -9.13 1.64 -7.98
C VAL A 301 -9.97 2.90 -8.15
N CYS A 302 -9.64 3.76 -9.09
CA CYS A 302 -10.40 4.98 -9.38
C CYS A 302 -11.84 4.66 -9.79
N SER A 303 -12.03 3.67 -10.68
CA SER A 303 -13.35 3.20 -11.08
C SER A 303 -14.16 2.63 -9.90
N ALA A 304 -13.50 1.91 -8.99
CA ALA A 304 -14.13 1.38 -7.79
C ALA A 304 -14.51 2.49 -6.80
N VAL A 305 -13.69 3.54 -6.67
CA VAL A 305 -14.02 4.75 -5.87
C VAL A 305 -15.25 5.45 -6.44
N ASP A 306 -15.36 5.57 -7.76
CA ASP A 306 -16.51 6.21 -8.41
C ASP A 306 -17.80 5.37 -8.31
N ALA A 307 -17.67 4.04 -8.14
CA ALA A 307 -18.80 3.11 -7.97
C ALA A 307 -19.35 3.05 -6.54
N LEU A 308 -18.66 3.64 -5.56
CA LEU A 308 -19.08 3.62 -4.16
C LEU A 308 -20.49 4.23 -3.99
N PRO A 309 -21.33 3.70 -3.09
CA PRO A 309 -21.03 2.71 -2.05
C PRO A 309 -21.15 1.23 -2.49
N THR A 310 -21.30 0.94 -3.79
CA THR A 310 -21.38 -0.45 -4.27
C THR A 310 -20.03 -1.12 -4.08
N ALA A 311 -19.99 -2.17 -3.26
CA ALA A 311 -18.76 -2.94 -3.05
C ALA A 311 -18.43 -3.80 -4.27
N VAL A 312 -17.14 -3.82 -4.65
CA VAL A 312 -16.62 -4.59 -5.78
C VAL A 312 -15.39 -5.40 -5.34
N ASP A 313 -15.19 -6.56 -5.95
CA ASP A 313 -13.95 -7.35 -5.87
C ASP A 313 -13.39 -7.52 -7.28
N VAL A 314 -12.25 -6.88 -7.54
CA VAL A 314 -11.65 -6.81 -8.88
C VAL A 314 -10.26 -7.44 -8.84
N LEU A 315 -10.04 -8.40 -9.73
CA LEU A 315 -8.74 -9.02 -9.97
C LEU A 315 -8.09 -8.40 -11.21
N ILE A 316 -6.86 -7.91 -11.06
CA ILE A 316 -6.08 -7.34 -12.15
C ILE A 316 -5.14 -8.41 -12.69
N PRO A 317 -5.16 -8.67 -14.02
CA PRO A 317 -4.27 -9.64 -14.63
C PRO A 317 -2.80 -9.37 -14.29
N THR A 318 -2.08 -10.44 -13.97
CA THR A 318 -0.65 -10.39 -13.64
C THR A 318 0.14 -10.94 -14.81
N HIS A 319 1.22 -10.26 -15.19
CA HIS A 319 2.07 -10.60 -16.33
C HIS A 319 3.46 -11.02 -15.87
N LEU A 320 4.05 -12.01 -16.57
CA LEU A 320 5.44 -12.41 -16.36
C LEU A 320 6.38 -11.51 -17.16
N ASN A 321 7.19 -10.73 -16.45
CA ASN A 321 8.31 -9.96 -17.01
C ASN A 321 9.56 -10.83 -17.04
N GLU A 322 9.70 -11.68 -18.10
CA GLU A 322 10.79 -12.63 -18.22
C GLU A 322 12.13 -11.94 -18.49
N ARG A 323 13.11 -12.17 -17.59
CA ARG A 323 14.46 -11.62 -17.63
C ARG A 323 15.52 -12.71 -17.48
N ASP A 324 16.74 -12.29 -17.15
CA ASP A 324 17.92 -13.15 -17.16
C ASP A 324 17.81 -14.34 -16.21
N THR A 325 17.23 -14.15 -15.00
CA THR A 325 17.13 -15.21 -13.99
C THR A 325 16.17 -16.36 -14.35
N PHE A 326 15.43 -16.24 -15.44
CA PHE A 326 14.57 -17.32 -15.95
C PHE A 326 14.88 -17.66 -17.41
N ARG A 327 15.31 -16.69 -18.20
CA ARG A 327 15.63 -16.90 -19.62
C ARG A 327 16.92 -17.69 -19.81
N ASN A 328 17.91 -17.45 -18.94
CA ASN A 328 19.28 -17.98 -19.06
C ASN A 328 19.59 -19.10 -18.06
N ALA A 329 18.60 -19.61 -17.32
CA ALA A 329 18.79 -20.60 -16.25
C ALA A 329 18.27 -22.02 -16.59
#